data_371afc92ab1ff1b56330b11a6d4fab33
#
_entry.id   371afc92ab1ff1b56330b11a6d4fab33
#
_cell.length_a   1.000
_cell.length_b   1.000
_cell.length_c   1.000
_cell.angle_alpha   90.00
_cell.angle_beta   90.00
_cell.angle_gamma   90.00
#
_symmetry.space_group_name_H-M   'P 1'
#
loop_
_entity.id
_entity.type
_entity.pdbx_description
1 polymer ?
#
loop_
_entity_poly.entity_id
_entity_poly.type
_entity_poly.pdbx_seq_one_letter_code
_entity_poly.pdbx_strand_id
1 'polypeptide(L)'
;GRADIMNKLAPIGNVYQAGTLSGNPLAVAAGLANLDIITQPGFYECLATQTKKFVDGMKERAQTAGITFSVDSVGGMFGLYFSEKVPTSYADVTASDIEAFKKFFHLMLDHGVYLAPSAYEAGFISIAHDDAVLAEMFKAAESSFAAMSR
;
A
#
# COMPACT_ATOMS: atom_id res chain seq x y z
N GLY A 1 11.82 15.96 -21.96
CA GLY A 1 12.14 17.08 -21.06
C GLY A 1 12.43 18.37 -21.81
N ARG A 2 12.72 19.45 -21.10
CA ARG A 2 13.14 20.71 -21.70
C ARG A 2 14.46 20.54 -22.43
N ALA A 3 14.57 21.01 -23.70
CA ALA A 3 15.75 20.81 -24.54
C ALA A 3 17.03 21.43 -23.95
N ASP A 4 16.91 22.63 -23.35
CA ASP A 4 18.04 23.32 -22.71
C ASP A 4 18.64 22.57 -21.51
N ILE A 5 17.84 21.73 -20.85
CA ILE A 5 18.28 20.85 -19.78
C ILE A 5 18.79 19.53 -20.34
N MET A 6 18.04 18.88 -21.24
CA MET A 6 18.42 17.59 -21.79
C MET A 6 19.71 17.63 -22.59
N ASN A 7 19.98 18.77 -23.28
CA ASN A 7 21.24 18.98 -24.01
C ASN A 7 22.47 19.11 -23.09
N LYS A 8 22.29 19.15 -21.76
CA LYS A 8 23.42 19.04 -20.81
C LYS A 8 23.96 17.63 -20.66
N LEU A 9 23.13 16.61 -21.02
CA LEU A 9 23.53 15.21 -20.91
C LEU A 9 24.50 14.80 -22.02
N ALA A 10 25.46 13.96 -21.68
CA ALA A 10 26.35 13.32 -22.66
C ALA A 10 25.54 12.50 -23.68
N PRO A 11 25.94 12.43 -24.96
CA PRO A 11 27.16 12.98 -25.55
C PRO A 11 27.05 14.45 -25.99
N ILE A 12 25.88 15.07 -25.95
CA ILE A 12 25.69 16.48 -26.40
C ILE A 12 26.31 17.44 -25.38
N GLY A 13 26.04 17.23 -24.10
CA GLY A 13 26.60 18.02 -22.99
C GLY A 13 27.65 17.25 -22.18
N ASN A 14 28.06 17.83 -21.09
CA ASN A 14 29.12 17.31 -20.24
C ASN A 14 28.63 16.57 -18.96
N VAL A 15 27.34 16.42 -18.79
CA VAL A 15 26.76 15.69 -17.64
C VAL A 15 26.68 14.21 -17.99
N TYR A 16 27.47 13.39 -17.32
CA TYR A 16 27.43 11.94 -17.46
C TYR A 16 26.26 11.37 -16.70
N GLN A 17 25.48 10.50 -17.37
CA GLN A 17 24.40 9.73 -16.76
C GLN A 17 24.50 8.29 -17.26
N ALA A 18 24.55 7.34 -16.34
CA ALA A 18 24.59 5.92 -16.64
C ALA A 18 23.91 5.12 -15.54
N GLY A 19 23.47 3.90 -15.89
CA GLY A 19 22.95 2.93 -14.95
C GLY A 19 23.42 1.53 -15.39
N THR A 20 24.14 0.84 -14.54
CA THR A 20 24.77 -0.46 -14.84
C THR A 20 23.74 -1.49 -15.34
N LEU A 21 22.52 -1.46 -14.80
CA LEU A 21 21.44 -2.37 -15.17
C LEU A 21 20.44 -1.76 -16.17
N SER A 22 20.65 -0.54 -16.64
CA SER A 22 19.80 0.09 -17.65
C SER A 22 19.78 -0.73 -18.94
N GLY A 23 18.60 -1.11 -19.42
CA GLY A 23 18.45 -1.95 -20.60
C GLY A 23 18.82 -3.42 -20.40
N ASN A 24 19.00 -3.89 -19.16
CA ASN A 24 19.21 -5.31 -18.90
C ASN A 24 18.05 -6.13 -19.50
N PRO A 25 18.32 -7.12 -20.37
CA PRO A 25 17.26 -7.82 -21.11
C PRO A 25 16.25 -8.52 -20.22
N LEU A 26 16.69 -9.10 -19.09
CA LEU A 26 15.79 -9.75 -18.13
C LEU A 26 14.87 -8.76 -17.45
N ALA A 27 15.40 -7.63 -16.98
CA ALA A 27 14.61 -6.56 -16.35
C ALA A 27 13.61 -5.95 -17.33
N VAL A 28 14.03 -5.72 -18.59
CA VAL A 28 13.15 -5.20 -19.64
C VAL A 28 12.04 -6.19 -19.98
N ALA A 29 12.35 -7.48 -20.11
CA ALA A 29 11.34 -8.51 -20.37
C ALA A 29 10.33 -8.62 -19.23
N ALA A 30 10.76 -8.59 -17.97
CA ALA A 30 9.88 -8.57 -16.81
C ALA A 30 9.01 -7.31 -16.78
N GLY A 31 9.58 -6.15 -17.10
CA GLY A 31 8.85 -4.88 -17.18
C GLY A 31 7.77 -4.92 -18.27
N LEU A 32 8.08 -5.44 -19.47
CA LEU A 32 7.11 -5.59 -20.55
C LEU A 32 5.97 -6.53 -20.17
N ALA A 33 6.28 -7.70 -19.59
CA ALA A 33 5.27 -8.64 -19.12
C ALA A 33 4.33 -8.02 -18.06
N ASN A 34 4.88 -7.21 -17.16
CA ASN A 34 4.07 -6.49 -16.17
C ASN A 34 3.18 -5.42 -16.83
N LEU A 35 3.71 -4.68 -17.81
CA LEU A 35 2.93 -3.70 -18.58
C LEU A 35 1.79 -4.36 -19.34
N ASP A 36 2.02 -5.52 -19.96
CA ASP A 36 0.97 -6.27 -20.67
C ASP A 36 -0.21 -6.66 -19.76
N ILE A 37 0.06 -6.90 -18.47
CA ILE A 37 -0.98 -7.18 -17.47
C ILE A 37 -1.71 -5.91 -17.05
N ILE A 38 -0.98 -4.88 -16.62
CA ILE A 38 -1.59 -3.70 -16.01
C ILE A 38 -2.29 -2.76 -17.02
N THR A 39 -2.02 -2.93 -18.31
CA THR A 39 -2.70 -2.17 -19.38
C THR A 39 -3.97 -2.84 -19.89
N GLN A 40 -4.35 -4.02 -19.37
CA GLN A 40 -5.60 -4.65 -19.77
C GLN A 40 -6.81 -3.81 -19.34
N PRO A 41 -7.84 -3.73 -20.18
CA PRO A 41 -9.08 -3.04 -19.83
C PRO A 41 -9.68 -3.58 -18.53
N GLY A 42 -10.09 -2.69 -17.63
CA GLY A 42 -10.70 -3.06 -16.35
C GLY A 42 -9.71 -3.45 -15.24
N PHE A 43 -8.40 -3.49 -15.51
CA PHE A 43 -7.39 -3.86 -14.51
C PHE A 43 -7.44 -2.96 -13.27
N TYR A 44 -7.42 -1.65 -13.47
CA TYR A 44 -7.39 -0.69 -12.35
C TYR A 44 -8.73 -0.59 -11.63
N GLU A 45 -9.84 -0.77 -12.31
CA GLU A 45 -11.17 -0.84 -11.70
C GLU A 45 -11.30 -2.08 -10.80
N CYS A 46 -10.80 -3.23 -11.26
CA CYS A 46 -10.75 -4.45 -10.47
C CYS A 46 -9.87 -4.25 -9.23
N LEU A 47 -8.67 -3.70 -9.39
CA LEU A 47 -7.73 -3.43 -8.30
C LEU A 47 -8.33 -2.47 -7.26
N ALA A 48 -8.98 -1.38 -7.71
CA ALA A 48 -9.62 -0.43 -6.81
C ALA A 48 -10.77 -1.07 -6.02
N THR A 49 -11.57 -1.93 -6.67
CA THR A 49 -12.66 -2.69 -6.03
C THR A 49 -12.12 -3.63 -4.96
N GLN A 50 -11.04 -4.36 -5.26
CA GLN A 50 -10.37 -5.26 -4.33
C GLN A 50 -9.80 -4.50 -3.12
N THR A 51 -9.16 -3.37 -3.38
CA THR A 51 -8.60 -2.51 -2.32
C THR A 51 -9.71 -1.96 -1.42
N LYS A 52 -10.81 -1.49 -2.02
CA LYS A 52 -11.95 -1.02 -1.25
C LYS A 52 -12.56 -2.13 -0.38
N LYS A 53 -12.72 -3.35 -0.90
CA LYS A 53 -13.16 -4.51 -0.15
C LYS A 53 -12.25 -4.77 1.07
N PHE A 54 -10.93 -4.67 0.87
CA PHE A 54 -9.96 -4.82 1.96
C PHE A 54 -10.14 -3.76 3.04
N VAL A 55 -10.15 -2.46 2.69
CA VAL A 55 -10.25 -1.40 3.71
C VAL A 55 -11.59 -1.39 4.42
N ASP A 56 -12.70 -1.65 3.71
CA ASP A 56 -14.03 -1.76 4.33
C ASP A 56 -14.07 -2.94 5.33
N GLY A 57 -13.51 -4.09 4.96
CA GLY A 57 -13.41 -5.25 5.83
C GLY A 57 -12.52 -5.03 7.06
N MET A 58 -11.44 -4.27 6.94
CA MET A 58 -10.60 -3.86 8.08
C MET A 58 -11.38 -2.94 9.03
N LYS A 59 -12.09 -1.94 8.49
CA LYS A 59 -12.91 -1.00 9.26
C LYS A 59 -14.03 -1.69 10.03
N GLU A 60 -14.74 -2.63 9.39
CA GLU A 60 -15.81 -3.41 10.02
C GLU A 60 -15.31 -4.18 11.25
N ARG A 61 -14.14 -4.81 11.16
CA ARG A 61 -13.55 -5.59 12.25
C ARG A 61 -13.08 -4.71 13.40
N ALA A 62 -12.47 -3.58 13.09
CA ALA A 62 -12.11 -2.58 14.10
C ALA A 62 -13.35 -2.07 14.84
N GLN A 63 -14.43 -1.75 14.13
CA GLN A 63 -15.71 -1.32 14.71
C GLN A 63 -16.31 -2.41 15.61
N THR A 64 -16.31 -3.67 15.17
CA THR A 64 -16.82 -4.81 15.96
C THR A 64 -16.03 -4.96 17.27
N ALA A 65 -14.73 -4.71 17.25
CA ALA A 65 -13.85 -4.75 18.43
C ALA A 65 -13.90 -3.47 19.28
N GLY A 66 -14.64 -2.43 18.86
CA GLY A 66 -14.69 -1.14 19.58
C GLY A 66 -13.41 -0.33 19.47
N ILE A 67 -12.58 -0.56 18.45
CA ILE A 67 -11.33 0.15 18.22
C ILE A 67 -11.55 1.38 17.34
N THR A 68 -11.04 2.52 17.80
CA THR A 68 -11.01 3.76 16.98
C THR A 68 -10.09 3.57 15.79
N PHE A 69 -10.67 3.57 14.57
CA PHE A 69 -9.95 3.22 13.36
C PHE A 69 -10.58 3.85 12.14
N SER A 70 -9.77 4.43 11.29
CA SER A 70 -10.20 4.99 10.02
C SER A 70 -9.30 4.51 8.87
N VAL A 71 -9.85 4.48 7.67
CA VAL A 71 -9.19 3.95 6.47
C VAL A 71 -9.47 4.84 5.29
N ASP A 72 -8.55 4.87 4.34
CA ASP A 72 -8.76 5.47 3.02
C ASP A 72 -8.08 4.63 1.94
N SER A 73 -8.53 4.77 0.70
CA SER A 73 -7.92 4.06 -0.43
C SER A 73 -8.08 4.82 -1.74
N VAL A 74 -7.05 4.75 -2.58
CA VAL A 74 -7.03 5.29 -3.94
C VAL A 74 -6.41 4.26 -4.87
N GLY A 75 -7.19 3.73 -5.83
CA GLY A 75 -6.72 2.65 -6.68
C GLY A 75 -6.31 1.42 -5.86
N GLY A 76 -5.07 0.98 -6.03
CA GLY A 76 -4.48 -0.13 -5.26
C GLY A 76 -3.82 0.27 -3.94
N MET A 77 -3.75 1.56 -3.63
CA MET A 77 -3.11 2.09 -2.44
C MET A 77 -4.11 2.27 -1.30
N PHE A 78 -3.68 2.02 -0.06
CA PHE A 78 -4.51 2.23 1.13
C PHE A 78 -3.73 2.82 2.30
N GLY A 79 -4.47 3.46 3.21
CA GLY A 79 -3.98 3.94 4.50
C GLY A 79 -4.82 3.37 5.65
N LEU A 80 -4.17 3.02 6.76
CA LEU A 80 -4.78 2.53 7.99
C LEU A 80 -4.38 3.45 9.14
N TYR A 81 -5.37 4.02 9.84
CA TYR A 81 -5.13 5.02 10.86
C TYR A 81 -5.91 4.72 12.14
N PHE A 82 -5.24 4.79 13.27
CA PHE A 82 -5.87 4.73 14.61
C PHE A 82 -6.32 6.14 15.01
N SER A 83 -7.37 6.62 14.36
CA SER A 83 -7.95 7.94 14.51
C SER A 83 -9.44 7.91 14.21
N GLU A 84 -10.21 8.84 14.78
CA GLU A 84 -11.66 8.95 14.56
C GLU A 84 -12.01 9.34 13.11
N LYS A 85 -11.16 10.15 12.49
CA LYS A 85 -11.35 10.67 11.14
C LYS A 85 -10.16 10.29 10.26
N VAL A 86 -10.45 10.12 8.97
CA VAL A 86 -9.41 9.93 7.96
C VAL A 86 -8.51 11.18 7.94
N PRO A 87 -7.19 11.03 8.13
CA PRO A 87 -6.25 12.13 8.03
C PRO A 87 -6.29 12.80 6.65
N THR A 88 -6.24 14.13 6.63
CA THR A 88 -6.20 14.92 5.40
C THR A 88 -4.88 15.68 5.23
N SER A 89 -4.02 15.62 6.23
CA SER A 89 -2.70 16.25 6.23
C SER A 89 -1.68 15.39 6.99
N TYR A 90 -0.40 15.70 6.79
CA TYR A 90 0.68 15.05 7.57
C TYR A 90 0.53 15.31 9.08
N ALA A 91 0.07 16.49 9.47
CA ALA A 91 -0.19 16.82 10.87
C ALA A 91 -1.27 15.90 11.48
N ASP A 92 -2.34 15.59 10.72
CA ASP A 92 -3.37 14.65 11.18
C ASP A 92 -2.83 13.23 11.33
N VAL A 93 -1.96 12.77 10.40
CA VAL A 93 -1.33 11.45 10.50
C VAL A 93 -0.45 11.37 11.75
N THR A 94 0.33 12.41 12.04
CA THR A 94 1.19 12.44 13.24
C THR A 94 0.40 12.54 14.55
N ALA A 95 -0.84 13.00 14.51
CA ALA A 95 -1.75 13.07 15.64
C ALA A 95 -2.54 11.76 15.87
N SER A 96 -2.46 10.79 14.98
CA SER A 96 -3.07 9.47 15.17
C SER A 96 -2.34 8.66 16.25
N ASP A 97 -3.00 7.63 16.80
CA ASP A 97 -2.39 6.77 17.82
C ASP A 97 -1.35 5.82 17.20
N ILE A 98 -0.10 6.27 17.20
CA ILE A 98 1.04 5.51 16.66
C ILE A 98 1.37 4.28 17.50
N GLU A 99 1.13 4.30 18.80
CA GLU A 99 1.37 3.14 19.67
C GLU A 99 0.33 2.03 19.41
N ALA A 100 -0.92 2.40 19.17
CA ALA A 100 -1.94 1.46 18.73
C ALA A 100 -1.56 0.83 17.37
N PHE A 101 -1.04 1.62 16.41
CA PHE A 101 -0.54 1.08 15.15
C PHE A 101 0.59 0.07 15.36
N LYS A 102 1.59 0.38 16.19
CA LYS A 102 2.70 -0.55 16.50
C LYS A 102 2.19 -1.87 17.07
N LYS A 103 1.29 -1.81 18.04
CA LYS A 103 0.66 -3.01 18.62
C LYS A 103 -0.07 -3.82 17.55
N PHE A 104 -0.87 -3.16 16.72
CA PHE A 104 -1.59 -3.79 15.62
C PHE A 104 -0.64 -4.43 14.61
N PHE A 105 0.41 -3.73 14.19
CA PHE A 105 1.42 -4.25 13.27
C PHE A 105 2.01 -5.58 13.75
N HIS A 106 2.44 -5.66 15.02
CA HIS A 106 3.02 -6.88 15.57
C HIS A 106 2.00 -8.01 15.67
N LEU A 107 0.76 -7.72 16.06
CA LEU A 107 -0.30 -8.72 16.11
C LEU A 107 -0.63 -9.27 14.71
N MET A 108 -0.71 -8.41 13.69
CA MET A 108 -0.91 -8.83 12.30
C MET A 108 0.27 -9.70 11.81
N LEU A 109 1.50 -9.31 12.15
CA LEU A 109 2.71 -10.07 11.78
C LEU A 109 2.71 -11.46 12.45
N ASP A 110 2.34 -11.57 13.72
CA ASP A 110 2.21 -12.84 14.45
C ASP A 110 1.16 -13.76 13.81
N HIS A 111 0.16 -13.19 13.14
CA HIS A 111 -0.85 -13.90 12.36
C HIS A 111 -0.50 -14.07 10.87
N GLY A 112 0.74 -13.79 10.48
CA GLY A 112 1.25 -14.03 9.13
C GLY A 112 0.95 -12.92 8.11
N VAL A 113 0.48 -11.75 8.55
CA VAL A 113 0.22 -10.59 7.68
C VAL A 113 1.26 -9.51 7.91
N TYR A 114 2.13 -9.32 6.92
CA TYR A 114 3.21 -8.31 6.97
C TYR A 114 2.73 -7.01 6.34
N LEU A 115 2.42 -6.03 7.18
CA LEU A 115 2.10 -4.64 6.79
C LEU A 115 3.39 -3.81 6.68
N ALA A 116 3.29 -2.59 6.14
CA ALA A 116 4.40 -1.64 6.24
C ALA A 116 4.72 -1.35 7.72
N PRO A 117 6.01 -1.33 8.12
CA PRO A 117 6.41 -1.24 9.54
C PRO A 117 6.33 0.18 10.11
N SER A 118 5.64 1.09 9.44
CA SER A 118 5.49 2.49 9.83
C SER A 118 4.06 2.97 9.59
N ALA A 119 3.47 3.64 10.57
CA ALA A 119 2.16 4.28 10.45
C ALA A 119 2.11 5.42 9.41
N TYR A 120 3.27 5.83 8.89
CA TYR A 120 3.40 6.90 7.89
C TYR A 120 3.50 6.39 6.47
N GLU A 121 3.46 5.08 6.27
CA GLU A 121 3.57 4.46 4.96
C GLU A 121 2.22 3.99 4.44
N ALA A 122 2.02 4.11 3.13
CA ALA A 122 0.88 3.52 2.45
C ALA A 122 1.11 2.02 2.21
N GLY A 123 0.05 1.25 2.31
CA GLY A 123 0.03 -0.14 1.87
C GLY A 123 -0.50 -0.27 0.44
N PHE A 124 -0.28 -1.42 -0.18
CA PHE A 124 -0.72 -1.69 -1.54
C PHE A 124 -1.34 -3.08 -1.65
N ILE A 125 -2.50 -3.14 -2.27
CA ILE A 125 -3.13 -4.38 -2.72
C ILE A 125 -2.68 -4.66 -4.16
N SER A 126 -2.41 -5.91 -4.47
CA SER A 126 -2.18 -6.37 -5.83
C SER A 126 -3.31 -7.32 -6.27
N ILE A 127 -3.39 -7.62 -7.55
CA ILE A 127 -4.37 -8.59 -8.07
C ILE A 127 -4.16 -10.03 -7.54
N ALA A 128 -3.00 -10.30 -6.95
CA ALA A 128 -2.72 -11.59 -6.31
C ALA A 128 -3.36 -11.72 -4.91
N HIS A 129 -3.88 -10.63 -4.34
CA HIS A 129 -4.67 -10.66 -3.11
C HIS A 129 -6.12 -10.99 -3.47
N ASP A 130 -6.37 -12.24 -3.85
CA ASP A 130 -7.71 -12.74 -4.16
C ASP A 130 -8.60 -12.85 -2.90
N ASP A 131 -9.83 -13.31 -3.08
CA ASP A 131 -10.80 -13.43 -1.99
C ASP A 131 -10.34 -14.40 -0.90
N ALA A 132 -9.56 -15.44 -1.24
CA ALA A 132 -9.03 -16.39 -0.27
C ALA A 132 -7.94 -15.73 0.59
N VAL A 133 -7.04 -14.98 -0.03
CA VAL A 133 -6.00 -14.22 0.67
C VAL A 133 -6.65 -13.14 1.55
N LEU A 134 -7.62 -12.37 1.04
CA LEU A 134 -8.33 -11.38 1.85
C LEU A 134 -9.05 -12.02 3.05
N ALA A 135 -9.63 -13.20 2.89
CA ALA A 135 -10.28 -13.90 4.01
C ALA A 135 -9.30 -14.24 5.14
N GLU A 136 -8.07 -14.68 4.81
CA GLU A 136 -7.01 -14.91 5.81
C GLU A 136 -6.55 -13.61 6.47
N MET A 137 -6.36 -12.53 5.68
CA MET A 137 -6.05 -11.21 6.23
C MET A 137 -7.13 -10.72 7.20
N PHE A 138 -8.39 -10.96 6.89
CA PHE A 138 -9.52 -10.58 7.75
C PHE A 138 -9.58 -11.38 9.05
N LYS A 139 -9.26 -12.67 9.04
CA LYS A 139 -9.13 -13.48 10.28
C LYS A 139 -8.01 -12.95 11.17
N ALA A 140 -6.86 -12.63 10.57
CA ALA A 140 -5.74 -12.03 11.27
C ALA A 140 -6.13 -10.69 11.92
N ALA A 141 -6.84 -9.82 11.17
CA ALA A 141 -7.32 -8.54 11.65
C ALA A 141 -8.32 -8.68 12.80
N GLU A 142 -9.30 -9.60 12.68
CA GLU A 142 -10.27 -9.89 13.74
C GLU A 142 -9.58 -10.28 15.05
N SER A 143 -8.65 -11.25 14.98
CA SER A 143 -7.86 -11.68 16.13
C SER A 143 -7.03 -10.55 16.73
N SER A 144 -6.42 -9.73 15.87
CA SER A 144 -5.57 -8.61 16.27
C SER A 144 -6.37 -7.51 16.97
N PHE A 145 -7.48 -7.07 16.38
CA PHE A 145 -8.35 -6.06 17.02
C PHE A 145 -8.96 -6.57 18.33
N ALA A 146 -9.38 -7.84 18.40
CA ALA A 146 -9.88 -8.43 19.65
C ALA A 146 -8.81 -8.48 20.77
N ALA A 147 -7.53 -8.67 20.41
CA ALA A 147 -6.42 -8.62 21.37
C ALA A 147 -6.06 -7.18 21.81
N MET A 148 -6.40 -6.16 21.02
CA MET A 148 -6.20 -4.76 21.36
C MET A 148 -7.28 -4.20 22.31
N SER A 149 -8.49 -4.76 22.29
CA SER A 149 -9.62 -4.31 23.13
C SER A 149 -9.57 -4.82 24.56
N ARG A 150 -8.58 -5.63 24.93
CA ARG A 150 -8.31 -6.15 26.28
C ARG A 150 -7.27 -5.30 27.01
#